data_c90516b305e4bdcd5de5a70fd8043113
#
_entry.id   c90516b305e4bdcd5de5a70fd8043113
#
_cell.length_a   1.000
_cell.length_b   1.000
_cell.length_c   1.000
_cell.angle_alpha   90.00
_cell.angle_beta   90.00
_cell.angle_gamma   90.00
#
_symmetry.space_group_name_H-M   'P 1'
#
loop_
_entity.id
_entity.type
_entity.pdbx_description
1 polymer ?
#
loop_
_entity_poly.entity_id
_entity_poly.type
_entity_poly.pdbx_seq_one_letter_code
_entity_poly.pdbx_strand_id
1 'polypeptide(L)'
;MFKFIKQYKELKWLAYHDSSTGLLNRNWLYKNIDKIKTKYVYFIDINNLHKINENGHTVGDNYIKMVIATIKHKGTLLRYAGDEFILFSDYKNEVGTNEFISVGIAEVNGCLIKTINIADAEMLKSKLLRKSKSAMEKF
;
A
#
# COMPACT_ATOMS: atom_id res chain seq x y z
N MET A 1 16.52 -21.15 26.65
CA MET A 1 15.80 -21.61 25.47
C MET A 1 14.59 -20.72 25.13
N PHE A 2 13.68 -20.49 26.09
CA PHE A 2 12.49 -19.62 25.84
C PHE A 2 12.85 -18.19 25.43
N LYS A 3 13.93 -17.62 25.99
CA LYS A 3 14.40 -16.27 25.64
C LYS A 3 14.83 -16.16 24.19
N PHE A 4 15.53 -17.18 23.66
CA PHE A 4 15.94 -17.20 22.24
C PHE A 4 14.75 -17.36 21.29
N ILE A 5 13.77 -18.15 21.63
CA ILE A 5 12.54 -18.34 20.85
C ILE A 5 11.78 -17.02 20.77
N LYS A 6 11.63 -16.32 21.90
CA LYS A 6 10.97 -15.01 21.95
C LYS A 6 11.70 -13.99 21.08
N GLN A 7 13.03 -13.88 21.22
CA GLN A 7 13.85 -12.97 20.40
C GLN A 7 13.77 -13.29 18.92
N TYR A 8 13.79 -14.58 18.56
CA TYR A 8 13.64 -15.01 17.18
C TYR A 8 12.29 -14.58 16.58
N LYS A 9 11.20 -14.77 17.35
CA LYS A 9 9.86 -14.35 16.91
C LYS A 9 9.76 -12.85 16.75
N GLU A 10 10.34 -12.07 17.66
CA GLU A 10 10.39 -10.61 17.58
C GLU A 10 11.17 -10.14 16.35
N LEU A 11 12.34 -10.71 16.11
CA LEU A 11 13.17 -10.39 14.94
C LEU A 11 12.46 -10.77 13.64
N LYS A 12 11.79 -11.92 13.60
CA LYS A 12 11.02 -12.34 12.44
C LYS A 12 9.86 -11.39 12.17
N TRP A 13 9.16 -10.96 13.21
CA TRP A 13 8.09 -9.98 13.10
C TRP A 13 8.61 -8.67 12.51
N LEU A 14 9.69 -8.13 13.06
CA LEU A 14 10.33 -6.89 12.59
C LEU A 14 10.83 -6.99 11.15
N ALA A 15 11.31 -8.16 10.74
CA ALA A 15 11.79 -8.38 9.38
C ALA A 15 10.68 -8.27 8.33
N TYR A 16 9.44 -8.63 8.69
CA TYR A 16 8.32 -8.75 7.75
C TYR A 16 7.18 -7.76 7.98
N HIS A 17 7.31 -6.87 8.96
CA HIS A 17 6.28 -5.86 9.26
C HIS A 17 6.86 -4.46 9.28
N ASP A 18 6.04 -3.50 8.87
CA ASP A 18 6.33 -2.09 9.03
C ASP A 18 6.04 -1.67 10.47
N SER A 19 7.03 -1.13 11.16
CA SER A 19 6.91 -0.79 12.59
C SER A 19 5.92 0.35 12.85
N SER A 20 5.76 1.27 11.89
CA SER A 20 4.85 2.40 12.04
C SER A 20 3.38 2.01 11.90
N THR A 21 3.04 1.20 10.92
CA THR A 21 1.65 0.82 10.61
C THR A 21 1.25 -0.55 11.14
N GLY A 22 2.22 -1.41 11.45
CA GLY A 22 1.98 -2.81 11.80
C GLY A 22 1.64 -3.70 10.61
N LEU A 23 1.56 -3.16 9.40
CA LEU A 23 1.28 -3.92 8.20
C LEU A 23 2.49 -4.75 7.77
N LEU A 24 2.24 -5.77 6.97
CA LEU A 24 3.31 -6.49 6.26
C LEU A 24 4.11 -5.51 5.42
N ASN A 25 5.39 -5.82 5.19
CA ASN A 25 6.29 -4.95 4.44
C ASN A 25 6.71 -5.57 3.09
N ARG A 26 7.56 -4.84 2.37
CA ARG A 26 8.10 -5.25 1.08
C ARG A 26 8.93 -6.53 1.16
N ASN A 27 9.66 -6.75 2.25
CA ASN A 27 10.44 -7.98 2.47
C ASN A 27 9.53 -9.20 2.53
N TRP A 28 8.39 -9.08 3.21
CA TRP A 28 7.37 -10.13 3.23
C TRP A 28 6.88 -10.46 1.82
N LEU A 29 6.62 -9.45 1.02
CA LEU A 29 6.18 -9.63 -0.37
C LEU A 29 7.16 -10.48 -1.16
N TYR A 30 8.42 -10.10 -1.18
CA TYR A 30 9.44 -10.83 -1.95
C TYR A 30 9.68 -12.23 -1.40
N LYS A 31 9.63 -12.41 -0.11
CA LYS A 31 9.77 -13.73 0.53
C LYS A 31 8.64 -14.68 0.15
N ASN A 32 7.43 -14.15 -0.06
CA ASN A 32 6.22 -14.93 -0.27
C ASN A 32 5.66 -14.83 -1.69
N ILE A 33 6.37 -14.19 -2.61
CA ILE A 33 5.87 -13.86 -3.95
C ILE A 33 5.31 -15.08 -4.69
N ASP A 34 5.94 -16.26 -4.54
CA ASP A 34 5.54 -17.48 -5.20
C ASP A 34 4.35 -18.19 -4.51
N LYS A 35 4.00 -17.74 -3.31
CA LYS A 35 2.93 -18.33 -2.50
C LYS A 35 1.64 -17.50 -2.53
N ILE A 36 1.72 -16.27 -2.99
CA ILE A 36 0.57 -15.36 -3.03
C ILE A 36 -0.36 -15.77 -4.15
N LYS A 37 -1.60 -16.12 -3.79
CA LYS A 37 -2.69 -16.40 -4.73
C LYS A 37 -3.78 -15.37 -4.51
N THR A 38 -4.02 -14.56 -5.52
CA THR A 38 -5.00 -13.47 -5.48
C THR A 38 -5.55 -13.25 -6.88
N LYS A 39 -6.76 -12.72 -6.98
CA LYS A 39 -7.36 -12.37 -8.28
C LYS A 39 -6.99 -10.97 -8.73
N TYR A 40 -6.86 -10.04 -7.82
CA TYR A 40 -6.59 -8.62 -8.12
C TYR A 40 -5.45 -8.08 -7.27
N VAL A 41 -4.72 -7.14 -7.87
CA VAL A 41 -3.71 -6.34 -7.19
C VAL A 41 -4.16 -4.89 -7.24
N TYR A 42 -4.18 -4.23 -6.08
CA TYR A 42 -4.40 -2.79 -5.96
C TYR A 42 -3.08 -2.14 -5.59
N PHE A 43 -2.65 -1.17 -6.36
CA PHE A 43 -1.52 -0.32 -6.01
C PHE A 43 -2.06 1.01 -5.51
N ILE A 44 -1.67 1.40 -4.30
CA ILE A 44 -2.25 2.53 -3.57
C ILE A 44 -1.13 3.50 -3.21
N ASP A 45 -1.34 4.76 -3.52
CA ASP A 45 -0.42 5.84 -3.16
C ASP A 45 -1.17 6.88 -2.34
N ILE A 46 -0.57 7.34 -1.23
CA ILE A 46 -1.17 8.35 -0.37
C ILE A 46 -0.94 9.73 -0.98
N ASN A 47 -2.02 10.45 -1.23
CA ASN A 47 -1.98 11.77 -1.83
C ASN A 47 -1.43 12.81 -0.86
N ASN A 48 -0.62 13.74 -1.39
CA ASN A 48 -0.14 14.93 -0.66
C ASN A 48 0.74 14.65 0.56
N LEU A 49 1.29 13.44 0.71
CA LEU A 49 2.12 13.11 1.87
C LEU A 49 3.36 14.02 1.95
N HIS A 50 3.96 14.33 0.81
CA HIS A 50 5.12 15.25 0.77
C HIS A 50 4.80 16.59 1.42
N LYS A 51 3.66 17.18 1.07
CA LYS A 51 3.19 18.44 1.64
C LYS A 51 2.90 18.33 3.14
N ILE A 52 2.32 17.21 3.56
CA ILE A 52 2.01 16.94 4.98
C ILE A 52 3.29 16.75 5.78
N ASN A 53 4.30 16.10 5.22
CA ASN A 53 5.62 15.91 5.83
C ASN A 53 6.38 17.22 6.06
N GLU A 54 6.02 18.31 5.39
CA GLU A 54 6.57 19.63 5.65
C GLU A 54 6.32 20.08 7.09
N ASN A 55 5.27 19.58 7.73
CA ASN A 55 4.93 19.81 9.14
C ASN A 55 5.62 18.84 10.11
N GLY A 56 6.54 18.01 9.61
CA GLY A 56 7.29 17.03 10.39
C GLY A 56 6.89 15.58 10.08
N HIS A 57 7.85 14.67 10.26
CA HIS A 57 7.65 13.24 9.97
C HIS A 57 6.60 12.58 10.87
N THR A 58 6.49 13.03 12.12
CA THR A 58 5.46 12.52 13.04
C THR A 58 4.05 12.84 12.54
N VAL A 59 3.85 14.03 11.98
CA VAL A 59 2.57 14.45 11.38
C VAL A 59 2.26 13.58 10.18
N GLY A 60 3.25 13.34 9.31
CA GLY A 60 3.13 12.46 8.16
C GLY A 60 2.79 11.02 8.55
N ASP A 61 3.46 10.46 9.55
CA ASP A 61 3.20 9.10 10.04
C ASP A 61 1.78 8.96 10.60
N ASN A 62 1.31 9.92 11.36
CA ASN A 62 -0.04 9.94 11.89
C ASN A 62 -1.09 10.04 10.77
N TYR A 63 -0.80 10.84 9.76
CA TYR A 63 -1.66 10.96 8.58
C TYR A 63 -1.77 9.63 7.82
N ILE A 64 -0.64 8.96 7.59
CA ILE A 64 -0.61 7.63 6.96
C ILE A 64 -1.50 6.65 7.75
N LYS A 65 -1.33 6.57 9.06
CA LYS A 65 -2.13 5.69 9.91
C LYS A 65 -3.62 5.98 9.82
N MET A 66 -3.99 7.25 9.80
CA MET A 66 -5.37 7.68 9.65
C MET A 66 -5.96 7.22 8.31
N VAL A 67 -5.24 7.48 7.21
CA VAL A 67 -5.69 7.12 5.87
C VAL A 67 -5.82 5.60 5.74
N ILE A 68 -4.82 4.84 6.20
CA ILE A 68 -4.84 3.38 6.14
C ILE A 68 -6.01 2.81 6.95
N ALA A 69 -6.34 3.40 8.10
CA ALA A 69 -7.49 2.98 8.90
C ALA A 69 -8.83 3.15 8.19
N THR A 70 -8.91 4.02 7.19
CA THR A 70 -10.14 4.20 6.38
C THR A 70 -10.29 3.15 5.27
N ILE A 71 -9.23 2.42 4.94
CA ILE A 71 -9.26 1.41 3.88
C ILE A 71 -9.86 0.12 4.43
N LYS A 72 -11.10 -0.14 4.02
CA LYS A 72 -11.80 -1.39 4.37
C LYS A 72 -11.60 -2.39 3.23
N HIS A 73 -11.11 -3.59 3.59
CA HIS A 73 -10.83 -4.62 2.59
C HIS A 73 -10.96 -6.03 3.19
N LYS A 74 -11.05 -7.01 2.32
CA LYS A 74 -11.12 -8.45 2.67
C LYS A 74 -9.86 -9.21 2.24
N GLY A 75 -8.79 -8.50 1.99
CA GLY A 75 -7.55 -9.08 1.48
C GLY A 75 -6.37 -8.84 2.40
N THR A 76 -5.19 -8.89 1.81
CA THR A 76 -3.91 -8.66 2.48
C THR A 76 -3.35 -7.32 2.03
N LEU A 77 -3.22 -6.39 2.98
CA LEU A 77 -2.66 -5.06 2.75
C LEU A 77 -1.23 -5.02 3.28
N LEU A 78 -0.31 -4.51 2.46
CA LEU A 78 1.09 -4.33 2.86
C LEU A 78 1.58 -2.93 2.52
N ARG A 79 2.60 -2.47 3.25
CA ARG A 79 3.31 -1.23 2.94
C ARG A 79 4.49 -1.54 2.04
N TYR A 80 4.48 -1.01 0.81
CA TYR A 80 5.49 -1.28 -0.20
C TYR A 80 6.65 -0.28 -0.15
N ALA A 81 6.35 0.98 0.08
CA ALA A 81 7.30 2.06 0.25
C ALA A 81 6.73 3.12 1.19
N GLY A 82 7.36 4.27 1.33
CA GLY A 82 6.94 5.30 2.29
C GLY A 82 5.46 5.67 2.21
N ASP A 83 4.99 5.95 1.01
CA ASP A 83 3.61 6.37 0.70
C ASP A 83 2.86 5.37 -0.19
N GLU A 84 3.45 4.22 -0.45
CA GLU A 84 2.93 3.22 -1.38
C GLU A 84 2.50 1.95 -0.65
N PHE A 85 1.32 1.45 -0.99
CA PHE A 85 0.72 0.26 -0.40
C PHE A 85 0.22 -0.67 -1.49
N ILE A 86 0.21 -1.96 -1.22
CA ILE A 86 -0.33 -2.97 -2.12
C ILE A 86 -1.38 -3.77 -1.38
N LEU A 87 -2.54 -3.95 -2.02
CA LEU A 87 -3.60 -4.81 -1.54
C LEU A 87 -3.77 -5.98 -2.49
N PHE A 88 -3.68 -7.20 -1.96
CA PHE A 88 -4.06 -8.42 -2.67
C PHE A 88 -5.46 -8.81 -2.25
N SER A 89 -6.36 -8.93 -3.21
CA SER A 89 -7.77 -9.27 -2.93
C SER A 89 -8.37 -10.09 -4.06
N ASP A 90 -9.34 -10.90 -3.71
CA ASP A 90 -10.15 -11.64 -4.70
C ASP A 90 -11.37 -10.84 -5.17
N TYR A 91 -11.55 -9.62 -4.67
CA TYR A 91 -12.69 -8.76 -4.96
C TYR A 91 -12.28 -7.53 -5.76
N LYS A 92 -13.12 -7.17 -6.75
CA LYS A 92 -12.80 -6.13 -7.73
C LYS A 92 -13.02 -4.70 -7.23
N ASN A 93 -13.98 -4.46 -6.37
CA ASN A 93 -14.40 -3.11 -6.00
C ASN A 93 -14.18 -2.82 -4.52
N GLU A 94 -13.00 -3.14 -4.00
CA GLU A 94 -12.71 -2.93 -2.58
C GLU A 94 -12.26 -1.51 -2.27
N VAL A 95 -11.41 -0.94 -3.13
CA VAL A 95 -10.78 0.36 -2.89
C VAL A 95 -10.75 1.14 -4.21
N GLY A 96 -11.05 2.42 -4.14
CA GLY A 96 -10.97 3.33 -5.28
C GLY A 96 -10.28 4.64 -4.95
N THR A 97 -9.90 5.37 -5.98
CA THR A 97 -9.29 6.70 -5.86
C THR A 97 -10.24 7.68 -5.20
N ASN A 98 -9.72 8.44 -4.24
CA ASN A 98 -10.46 9.51 -3.55
C ASN A 98 -9.50 10.68 -3.26
N GLU A 99 -9.90 11.61 -2.40
CA GLU A 99 -9.06 12.76 -2.05
C GLU A 99 -7.78 12.39 -1.30
N PHE A 100 -7.76 11.23 -0.60
CA PHE A 100 -6.63 10.79 0.23
C PHE A 100 -5.69 9.83 -0.49
N ILE A 101 -6.20 9.05 -1.43
CA ILE A 101 -5.44 7.99 -2.10
C ILE A 101 -5.68 7.96 -3.61
N SER A 102 -4.64 7.60 -4.34
CA SER A 102 -4.71 7.25 -5.76
C SER A 102 -4.54 5.74 -5.89
N VAL A 103 -5.42 5.09 -6.63
CA VAL A 103 -5.48 3.62 -6.72
C VAL A 103 -5.45 3.16 -8.17
N GLY A 104 -4.65 2.15 -8.43
CA GLY A 104 -4.68 1.37 -9.66
C GLY A 104 -5.00 -0.07 -9.34
N ILE A 105 -5.78 -0.70 -10.19
CA ILE A 105 -6.14 -2.11 -10.06
C ILE A 105 -5.71 -2.88 -11.30
N ALA A 106 -5.24 -4.12 -11.11
CA ALA A 106 -4.95 -5.04 -12.20
C ALA A 106 -5.40 -6.45 -11.83
N GLU A 107 -5.93 -7.16 -12.80
CA GLU A 107 -6.29 -8.56 -12.66
C GLU A 107 -5.04 -9.42 -12.83
N VAL A 108 -4.84 -10.39 -11.93
CA VAL A 108 -3.69 -11.29 -12.00
C VAL A 108 -3.84 -12.24 -13.18
N ASN A 109 -2.86 -12.18 -14.06
CA ASN A 109 -2.78 -13.05 -15.23
C ASN A 109 -1.32 -13.53 -15.37
N GLY A 110 -1.02 -14.67 -14.76
CA GLY A 110 0.31 -15.26 -14.76
C GLY A 110 1.24 -14.66 -13.71
N CYS A 111 2.18 -13.83 -14.12
CA CYS A 111 3.23 -13.31 -13.24
C CYS A 111 2.72 -12.19 -12.30
N LEU A 112 2.82 -12.40 -10.99
CA LEU A 112 2.38 -11.44 -9.99
C LEU A 112 3.18 -10.12 -10.06
N ILE A 113 4.48 -10.18 -10.30
CA ILE A 113 5.33 -8.97 -10.42
C ILE A 113 4.86 -8.10 -11.59
N LYS A 114 4.55 -8.70 -12.73
CA LYS A 114 4.01 -7.96 -13.89
C LYS A 114 2.68 -7.32 -13.55
N THR A 115 1.83 -8.02 -12.83
CA THR A 115 0.52 -7.50 -12.39
C THR A 115 0.69 -6.31 -11.44
N ILE A 116 1.62 -6.38 -10.51
CA ILE A 116 1.95 -5.25 -9.62
C ILE A 116 2.38 -4.04 -10.44
N ASN A 117 3.23 -4.23 -11.44
CA ASN A 117 3.69 -3.13 -12.31
C ASN A 117 2.54 -2.52 -13.12
N ILE A 118 1.60 -3.32 -13.58
CA ILE A 118 0.40 -2.85 -14.28
C ILE A 118 -0.47 -2.02 -13.33
N ALA A 119 -0.70 -2.52 -12.12
CA ALA A 119 -1.46 -1.80 -11.10
C ALA A 119 -0.82 -0.45 -10.74
N ASP A 120 0.51 -0.42 -10.62
CA ASP A 120 1.28 0.82 -10.38
C ASP A 120 1.07 1.83 -11.53
N ALA A 121 1.17 1.38 -12.78
CA ALA A 121 0.92 2.23 -13.95
C ALA A 121 -0.52 2.78 -13.95
N GLU A 122 -1.51 1.97 -13.61
CA GLU A 122 -2.90 2.40 -13.49
C GLU A 122 -3.09 3.39 -12.33
N MET A 123 -2.38 3.22 -11.22
CA MET A 123 -2.38 4.17 -10.10
C MET A 123 -1.84 5.52 -10.54
N LEU A 124 -0.74 5.55 -11.30
CA LEU A 124 -0.16 6.78 -11.82
C LEU A 124 -1.13 7.53 -12.74
N LYS A 125 -1.87 6.82 -13.58
CA LYS A 125 -2.93 7.42 -14.41
C LYS A 125 -4.02 8.07 -13.54
N SER A 126 -4.49 7.38 -12.51
CA SER A 126 -5.48 7.91 -11.57
C SER A 126 -4.98 9.16 -10.85
N LYS A 127 -3.72 9.13 -10.43
CA LYS A 127 -3.06 10.27 -9.77
C LYS A 127 -2.98 11.49 -10.69
N LEU A 128 -2.60 11.31 -11.95
CA LEU A 128 -2.52 12.39 -12.94
C LEU A 128 -3.90 12.97 -13.25
N LEU A 129 -4.92 12.14 -13.40
CA LEU A 129 -6.30 12.58 -13.61
C LEU A 129 -6.82 13.40 -12.42
N ARG A 130 -6.55 12.97 -11.20
CA ARG A 130 -6.91 13.70 -9.99
C ARG A 130 -6.25 15.09 -9.94
N LYS A 131 -4.96 15.17 -10.23
CA LYS A 131 -4.22 16.44 -10.27
C LYS A 131 -4.74 17.37 -11.35
N SER A 132 -5.07 16.85 -12.52
CA SER A 132 -5.64 17.60 -13.64
C SER A 132 -6.99 18.20 -13.26
N LYS A 133 -7.90 17.43 -12.64
CA LYS A 133 -9.19 17.92 -12.15
C LYS A 133 -9.00 19.02 -11.10
N SER A 134 -8.12 18.82 -10.14
CA SER A 134 -7.83 19.79 -9.08
C SER A 134 -7.30 21.09 -9.67
N ALA A 135 -6.44 21.05 -10.70
CA ALA A 135 -5.94 22.23 -11.39
C ALA A 135 -7.05 22.98 -12.13
N MET A 136 -7.96 22.25 -12.77
CA MET A 136 -9.10 22.84 -13.50
C MET A 136 -10.12 23.51 -12.58
N GLU A 137 -10.34 22.95 -11.40
CA GLU A 137 -11.26 23.53 -10.40
C GLU A 137 -10.77 24.85 -9.80
N LYS A 138 -9.48 25.17 -9.94
CA LYS A 138 -8.88 26.43 -9.46
C LYS A 138 -9.04 27.59 -10.45
N PHE A 139 -9.50 27.33 -11.62
CA PHE A 139 -9.80 28.29 -12.67
C PHE A 139 -11.31 28.38 -12.89
#